data_b0442fc1f1113cdfcb62bc289d4264c9
#
_entry.id   b0442fc1f1113cdfcb62bc289d4264c9
#
_cell.length_a   1.000
_cell.length_b   1.000
_cell.length_c   1.000
_cell.angle_alpha   90.00
_cell.angle_beta   90.00
_cell.angle_gamma   90.00
#
_symmetry.space_group_name_H-M   'P 1'
#
loop_
_entity.id
_entity.type
_entity.pdbx_description
1 polymer ?
#
loop_
_entity_poly.entity_id
_entity_poly.type
_entity_poly.pdbx_seq_one_letter_code
_entity_poly.pdbx_strand_id
1 'polypeptide(L)'
;EGTVHVQVKSDDANQFRKVATLSKGELLGELALIDGGLRSATCKVGSEQTILAELRRDDFEQILHAGNAFAFKLLDNISVALVDRLRQTSRQLLQIVNASNNETSI
;
A
#
# COMPACT_ATOMS: atom_id res chain seq x y z
N GLU A 1 6.58 0.08 14.07
CA GLU A 1 7.40 -1.07 14.46
C GLU A 1 6.67 -2.35 14.09
N GLY A 2 7.43 -3.38 13.70
CA GLY A 2 6.86 -4.66 13.32
C GLY A 2 6.65 -4.81 11.82
N THR A 3 5.93 -5.85 11.44
CA THR A 3 5.60 -6.14 10.04
C THR A 3 4.12 -6.32 9.82
N VAL A 4 3.65 -5.95 8.64
CA VAL A 4 2.26 -6.12 8.22
C VAL A 4 2.26 -6.81 6.87
N HIS A 5 1.46 -7.86 6.73
CA HIS A 5 1.25 -8.55 5.46
C HIS A 5 0.03 -7.97 4.76
N VAL A 6 0.21 -7.59 3.50
CA VAL A 6 -0.89 -7.15 2.64
C VAL A 6 -1.36 -8.36 1.83
N GLN A 7 -2.64 -8.67 1.94
CA GLN A 7 -3.24 -9.86 1.33
C GLN A 7 -4.42 -9.47 0.45
N VAL A 8 -4.53 -10.13 -0.67
CA VAL A 8 -5.66 -9.97 -1.60
C VAL A 8 -6.39 -11.30 -1.69
N LYS A 9 -7.72 -11.24 -1.61
CA LYS A 9 -8.57 -12.43 -1.76
C LYS A 9 -8.56 -12.87 -3.21
N SER A 10 -8.26 -14.16 -3.44
CA SER A 10 -8.32 -14.72 -4.79
C SER A 10 -9.77 -14.98 -5.21
N ASP A 11 -10.02 -14.96 -6.52
CA ASP A 11 -11.35 -15.22 -7.08
C ASP A 11 -11.82 -16.67 -6.84
N ASP A 12 -10.88 -17.57 -6.59
CA ASP A 12 -11.15 -19.00 -6.36
C ASP A 12 -11.49 -19.32 -4.90
N ALA A 13 -12.42 -18.60 -4.33
CA ALA A 13 -13.06 -18.92 -3.05
C ALA A 13 -12.12 -19.01 -1.83
N ASN A 14 -12.17 -18.03 -0.96
CA ASN A 14 -11.73 -18.09 0.43
C ASN A 14 -10.22 -18.18 0.69
N GLN A 15 -9.37 -18.05 -0.32
CA GLN A 15 -7.93 -17.99 -0.11
C GLN A 15 -7.42 -16.56 -0.25
N PHE A 16 -6.60 -16.15 0.71
CA PHE A 16 -5.89 -14.88 0.66
C PHE A 16 -4.46 -15.12 0.17
N ARG A 17 -4.01 -14.27 -0.75
CA ARG A 17 -2.62 -14.27 -1.21
C ARG A 17 -1.90 -13.05 -0.67
N LYS A 18 -0.75 -13.28 -0.06
CA LYS A 18 0.12 -12.21 0.37
C LYS A 18 0.77 -11.58 -0.86
N VAL A 19 0.53 -10.29 -1.07
CA VAL A 19 1.09 -9.54 -2.20
C VAL A 19 2.22 -8.61 -1.79
N ALA A 20 2.33 -8.29 -0.51
CA ALA A 20 3.40 -7.43 0.01
C ALA A 20 3.60 -7.64 1.50
N THR A 21 4.78 -7.27 1.97
CA THR A 21 5.09 -7.14 3.39
C THR A 21 5.56 -5.72 3.65
N LEU A 22 4.94 -5.05 4.60
CA LEU A 22 5.30 -3.70 4.99
C LEU A 22 6.11 -3.73 6.28
N SER A 23 7.13 -2.89 6.34
CA SER A 23 8.03 -2.76 7.47
C SER A 23 7.95 -1.36 8.06
N LYS A 24 8.79 -1.09 9.05
CA LYS A 24 8.87 0.20 9.72
C LYS A 24 8.99 1.35 8.72
N GLY A 25 8.21 2.39 8.93
CA GLY A 25 8.22 3.61 8.13
C GLY A 25 7.38 3.56 6.86
N GLU A 26 6.75 2.44 6.55
CA GLU A 26 5.92 2.32 5.37
C GLU A 26 4.46 2.69 5.64
N LEU A 27 3.77 3.16 4.59
CA LEU A 27 2.38 3.57 4.66
C LEU A 27 1.44 2.42 4.37
N LEU A 28 0.24 2.50 4.97
CA LEU A 28 -0.79 1.49 4.87
C LEU A 28 -2.14 2.17 4.68
N GLY A 29 -2.86 1.79 3.62
CA GLY A 29 -4.22 2.28 3.37
C GLY A 29 -4.30 3.71 2.85
N GLU A 30 -3.26 4.22 2.22
CA GLU A 30 -3.17 5.59 1.69
C GLU A 30 -4.16 5.87 0.56
N LEU A 31 -4.51 4.87 -0.25
CA LEU A 31 -5.48 5.06 -1.33
C LEU A 31 -6.85 5.44 -0.79
N ALA A 32 -7.33 4.74 0.22
CA ALA A 32 -8.62 5.03 0.84
C ALA A 32 -8.61 6.39 1.53
N LEU A 33 -7.47 6.82 2.06
CA LEU A 33 -7.33 8.13 2.67
C LEU A 33 -7.49 9.26 1.65
N ILE A 34 -6.95 9.09 0.46
CA ILE A 34 -6.94 10.13 -0.58
C ILE A 34 -8.27 10.18 -1.32
N ASP A 35 -8.78 9.05 -1.81
CA ASP A 35 -9.97 9.03 -2.66
C ASP A 35 -11.26 8.72 -1.90
N GLY A 36 -11.16 8.35 -0.63
CA GLY A 36 -12.33 7.98 0.18
C GLY A 36 -12.94 6.65 -0.19
N GLY A 37 -12.25 5.86 -1.00
CA GLY A 37 -12.72 4.55 -1.43
C GLY A 37 -12.59 3.48 -0.36
N LEU A 38 -13.04 2.28 -0.69
CA LEU A 38 -12.88 1.12 0.17
C LEU A 38 -11.45 0.61 0.14
N ARG A 39 -11.06 -0.08 1.18
CA ARG A 39 -9.75 -0.74 1.23
C ARG A 39 -9.65 -1.75 0.09
N SER A 40 -8.54 -1.73 -0.63
CA SER A 40 -8.29 -2.62 -1.77
C SER A 40 -7.74 -3.98 -1.35
N ALA A 41 -7.30 -4.11 -0.10
CA ALA A 41 -6.66 -5.32 0.39
C ALA A 41 -6.89 -5.50 1.89
N THR A 42 -6.67 -6.69 2.39
CA THR A 42 -6.66 -7.01 3.81
C THR A 42 -5.24 -6.92 4.33
N CYS A 43 -5.08 -6.31 5.49
CA CYS A 43 -3.79 -6.19 6.14
C CYS A 43 -3.78 -6.99 7.44
N LYS A 44 -2.76 -7.85 7.58
CA LYS A 44 -2.62 -8.74 8.73
C LYS A 44 -1.27 -8.51 9.40
N VAL A 45 -1.28 -8.44 10.73
CA VAL A 45 -0.05 -8.35 11.52
C VAL A 45 0.82 -9.58 11.27
N GLY A 46 2.10 -9.35 10.94
CA GLY A 46 3.05 -10.40 10.62
C GLY A 46 4.14 -10.64 11.65
N SER A 47 4.13 -9.90 12.76
CA SER A 47 5.11 -10.03 13.84
C SER A 47 4.41 -10.06 15.20
N GLU A 48 5.10 -10.58 16.22
CA GLU A 48 4.53 -10.66 17.56
C GLU A 48 4.16 -9.30 18.14
N GLN A 49 4.95 -8.29 17.83
CA GLN A 49 4.70 -6.93 18.27
C GLN A 49 4.66 -6.00 17.05
N THR A 50 3.53 -5.35 16.88
CA THR A 50 3.33 -4.39 15.79
C THR A 50 2.72 -3.12 16.35
N ILE A 51 3.36 -1.99 16.06
CA ILE A 51 2.90 -0.66 16.47
C ILE A 51 2.60 0.14 15.22
N LEU A 52 1.38 0.63 15.13
CA LEU A 52 0.90 1.44 13.99
C LEU A 52 0.47 2.82 14.50
N ALA A 53 0.80 3.84 13.74
CA ALA A 53 0.22 5.17 13.91
C ALA A 53 -0.95 5.30 12.94
N GLU A 54 -2.10 5.72 13.43
CA GLU A 54 -3.31 5.87 12.62
C GLU A 54 -3.58 7.35 12.35
N LEU A 55 -3.89 7.66 11.09
CA LEU A 55 -4.41 8.96 10.69
C LEU A 55 -5.79 8.75 10.07
N ARG A 56 -6.82 9.26 10.72
CA ARG A 56 -8.19 9.18 10.22
C ARG A 56 -8.42 10.19 9.11
N ARG A 57 -9.36 9.88 8.23
CA ARG A 57 -9.69 10.75 7.10
C ARG A 57 -10.11 12.14 7.53
N ASP A 58 -10.93 12.27 8.57
CA ASP A 58 -11.40 13.56 9.07
C ASP A 58 -10.21 14.43 9.54
N ASP A 59 -9.28 13.83 10.25
CA ASP A 59 -8.07 14.52 10.71
C ASP A 59 -7.19 14.92 9.53
N PHE A 60 -7.07 14.06 8.54
CA PHE A 60 -6.34 14.34 7.31
C PHE A 60 -6.93 15.54 6.57
N GLU A 61 -8.25 15.59 6.43
CA GLU A 61 -8.93 16.73 5.80
C GLU A 61 -8.71 18.02 6.56
N GLN A 62 -8.75 17.99 7.89
CA GLN A 62 -8.47 19.17 8.72
C GLN A 62 -7.03 19.67 8.52
N ILE A 63 -6.07 18.76 8.44
CA ILE A 63 -4.68 19.11 8.17
C ILE A 63 -4.55 19.81 6.81
N LEU A 64 -5.21 19.29 5.78
CA LEU A 64 -5.18 19.88 4.44
C LEU A 64 -5.81 21.25 4.41
N HIS A 65 -6.95 21.43 5.07
CA HIS A 65 -7.63 22.73 5.13
C HIS A 65 -6.83 23.80 5.89
N ALA A 66 -5.98 23.38 6.82
CA ALA A 66 -5.12 24.32 7.54
C ALA A 66 -4.08 24.98 6.64
N GLY A 67 -3.70 24.35 5.52
CA GLY A 67 -2.84 24.95 4.49
C GLY A 67 -1.44 25.29 4.96
N ASN A 68 -0.91 24.61 5.98
CA ASN A 68 0.39 24.92 6.55
C ASN A 68 1.50 24.04 5.94
N ALA A 69 2.76 24.29 6.33
CA ALA A 69 3.91 23.54 5.84
C ALA A 69 3.83 22.05 6.16
N PHE A 70 3.21 21.70 7.29
CA PHE A 70 3.02 20.29 7.66
C PHE A 70 2.12 19.54 6.68
N ALA A 71 1.05 20.21 6.20
CA ALA A 71 0.15 19.61 5.21
C ALA A 71 0.88 19.31 3.89
N PHE A 72 1.69 20.22 3.40
CA PHE A 72 2.50 20.00 2.20
C PHE A 72 3.48 18.86 2.37
N LYS A 73 4.18 18.81 3.50
CA LYS A 73 5.14 17.73 3.78
C LYS A 73 4.45 16.37 3.87
N LEU A 74 3.29 16.31 4.49
CA LEU A 74 2.51 15.08 4.59
C LEU A 74 2.08 14.58 3.20
N LEU A 75 1.54 15.47 2.36
CA LEU A 75 1.14 15.13 1.00
C LEU A 75 2.33 14.69 0.15
N ASP A 76 3.46 15.37 0.27
CA ASP A 76 4.68 15.02 -0.45
C ASP A 76 5.13 13.61 -0.07
N ASN A 77 5.18 13.30 1.22
CA ASN A 77 5.59 11.97 1.70
C ASN A 77 4.63 10.87 1.21
N ILE A 78 3.33 11.13 1.23
CA ILE A 78 2.33 10.18 0.71
C ILE A 78 2.53 9.98 -0.79
N SER A 79 2.75 11.05 -1.55
CA SER A 79 2.97 10.99 -2.99
C SER A 79 4.21 10.18 -3.35
N VAL A 80 5.30 10.37 -2.64
CA VAL A 80 6.54 9.60 -2.84
C VAL A 80 6.31 8.12 -2.57
N ALA A 81 5.61 7.78 -1.49
CA ALA A 81 5.29 6.40 -1.17
C ALA A 81 4.43 5.73 -2.25
N LEU A 82 3.45 6.46 -2.80
CA LEU A 82 2.60 5.96 -3.89
C LEU A 82 3.39 5.73 -5.17
N VAL A 83 4.28 6.65 -5.52
CA VAL A 83 5.17 6.51 -6.69
C VAL A 83 6.06 5.28 -6.55
N ASP A 84 6.65 5.07 -5.39
CA ASP A 84 7.51 3.91 -5.14
C ASP A 84 6.74 2.60 -5.26
N ARG A 85 5.52 2.53 -4.73
CA ARG A 85 4.66 1.36 -4.86
C ARG A 85 4.27 1.10 -6.31
N LEU A 86 3.94 2.14 -7.06
CA LEU A 86 3.61 2.00 -8.47
C LEU A 86 4.79 1.45 -9.26
N ARG A 87 5.99 1.92 -8.99
CA ARG A 87 7.21 1.40 -9.63
C ARG A 87 7.45 -0.06 -9.30
N GLN A 88 7.28 -0.45 -8.04
CA GLN A 88 7.41 -1.84 -7.62
C GLN A 88 6.40 -2.74 -8.32
N THR A 89 5.14 -2.31 -8.38
CA THR A 89 4.07 -3.05 -9.06
C THR A 89 4.37 -3.20 -10.55
N SER A 90 4.86 -2.16 -11.20
CA SER A 90 5.23 -2.18 -12.61
C SER A 90 6.38 -3.17 -12.87
N ARG A 91 7.38 -3.21 -12.00
CA ARG A 91 8.47 -4.19 -12.10
C ARG A 91 7.99 -5.62 -11.96
N GLN A 92 7.10 -5.87 -11.00
CA GLN A 92 6.51 -7.20 -10.80
C GLN A 92 5.72 -7.64 -12.03
N LEU A 93 4.93 -6.73 -12.58
CA LEU A 93 4.15 -7.00 -13.80
C LEU A 93 5.06 -7.31 -14.98
N LEU A 94 6.15 -6.56 -15.15
CA LEU A 94 7.13 -6.79 -16.21
C LEU A 94 7.78 -8.16 -16.08
N GLN A 95 8.12 -8.57 -14.87
CA GLN A 95 8.68 -9.90 -14.61
C GLN A 95 7.71 -11.02 -15.03
N ILE A 96 6.42 -10.86 -14.73
CA ILE A 96 5.38 -11.82 -15.11
C ILE A 96 5.25 -11.89 -16.63
N VAL A 97 5.23 -10.74 -17.33
CA VAL A 97 5.15 -10.68 -18.78
C VAL A 97 6.37 -11.33 -19.44
N ASN A 98 7.57 -11.06 -18.92
CA ASN A 98 8.80 -11.65 -19.44
C ASN A 98 8.84 -13.17 -19.25
N ALA A 99 8.39 -13.65 -18.11
CA ALA A 99 8.29 -15.09 -17.86
C ALA A 99 7.32 -15.77 -18.82
N SER A 100 6.15 -15.16 -19.06
CA SER A 100 5.18 -15.66 -20.03
C SER A 100 5.73 -15.69 -21.47
N ASN A 101 6.46 -14.64 -21.86
CA ASN A 101 7.08 -14.57 -23.19
C ASN A 101 8.16 -15.66 -23.35
N ASN A 102 8.94 -15.91 -22.30
CA ASN A 102 9.96 -16.97 -22.34
C ASN A 102 9.34 -18.36 -22.43
N GLU A 103 8.20 -18.56 -21.81
CA GLU A 103 7.45 -19.83 -21.88
C GLU A 103 6.85 -20.05 -23.26
N THR A 104 6.48 -19.02 -23.97
CA THR A 104 5.83 -19.09 -25.29
C THR A 104 6.80 -19.05 -26.46
N SER A 105 8.06 -18.77 -26.24
CA SER A 105 9.08 -18.65 -27.30
C SER A 105 9.80 -19.98 -27.56
N ILE A 106 9.05 -21.04 -27.63
CA ILE A 106 9.59 -22.36 -27.89
C ILE A 106 9.95 -22.52 -29.38
#